data_56b1710d6ce6e4eed0549076192922b8
#
_entry.id   56b1710d6ce6e4eed0549076192922b8
#
_cell.length_a   1.000
_cell.length_b   1.000
_cell.length_c   1.000
_cell.angle_alpha   90.00
_cell.angle_beta   90.00
_cell.angle_gamma   90.00
#
_symmetry.space_group_name_H-M   'P 1'
#
loop_
_entity.id
_entity.type
_entity.pdbx_description
1 polymer ?
#
loop_
_entity_poly.entity_id
_entity_poly.type
_entity_poly.pdbx_seq_one_letter_code
_entity_poly.pdbx_strand_id
1 'polypeptide(L)'
;MDRYRVIEKFAKQNNWTNGLELGVWVGVTTFWLMKNTAVNMTCVDAWEVQDDNPEYDWQYNKKPVFKDGRLVRLEEFKHEGQVWNHNVNEQAFRKDAQQWQDRIKIIK
;
A
#
# COMPACT_ATOMS: atom_id res chain seq x y z
N MET A 1 1.00 16.33 -7.50
CA MET A 1 1.35 15.05 -8.17
C MET A 1 1.40 13.94 -7.14
N ASP A 2 0.81 12.85 -7.45
CA ASP A 2 0.77 11.71 -6.52
C ASP A 2 2.16 11.11 -6.32
N ARG A 3 2.45 10.73 -5.08
CA ARG A 3 3.74 10.16 -4.68
C ARG A 3 4.20 9.01 -5.60
N TYR A 4 3.32 8.08 -5.91
CA TYR A 4 3.66 6.92 -6.73
C TYR A 4 4.01 7.28 -8.17
N ARG A 5 3.45 8.35 -8.71
CA ARG A 5 3.79 8.84 -10.05
C ARG A 5 5.17 9.45 -10.11
N VAL A 6 5.57 10.14 -9.05
CA VAL A 6 6.93 10.68 -8.93
C VAL A 6 7.95 9.56 -8.89
N ILE A 7 7.67 8.53 -8.08
CA ILE A 7 8.55 7.36 -7.97
C ILE A 7 8.64 6.62 -9.32
N GLU A 8 7.53 6.43 -10.00
CA GLU A 8 7.50 5.83 -11.33
C GLU A 8 8.41 6.58 -12.31
N LYS A 9 8.30 7.91 -12.32
CA LYS A 9 9.12 8.75 -13.19
C LYS A 9 10.62 8.52 -12.95
N PHE A 10 11.06 8.58 -11.69
CA PHE A 10 12.45 8.36 -11.35
C PHE A 10 12.91 6.93 -11.62
N ALA A 11 12.07 5.95 -11.36
CA ALA A 11 12.39 4.55 -11.65
C ALA A 11 12.66 4.33 -13.14
N LYS A 12 11.84 4.91 -14.00
CA LYS A 12 12.01 4.83 -15.45
C LYS A 12 13.23 5.60 -15.94
N GLN A 13 13.44 6.81 -15.43
CA GLN A 13 14.58 7.65 -15.84
C GLN A 13 15.92 7.03 -15.45
N ASN A 14 15.98 6.31 -14.34
CA ASN A 14 17.21 5.74 -13.81
C ASN A 14 17.32 4.23 -14.03
N ASN A 15 16.34 3.62 -14.71
CA ASN A 15 16.32 2.19 -14.98
C ASN A 15 16.43 1.36 -13.69
N TRP A 16 15.73 1.75 -12.63
CA TRP A 16 15.72 1.03 -11.36
C TRP A 16 15.10 -0.36 -11.55
N THR A 17 15.73 -1.35 -10.97
CA THR A 17 15.28 -2.74 -11.08
C THR A 17 14.69 -3.27 -9.78
N ASN A 18 15.06 -2.68 -8.64
CA ASN A 18 14.61 -3.12 -7.32
C ASN A 18 14.20 -1.92 -6.47
N GLY A 19 13.17 -2.10 -5.69
CA GLY A 19 12.70 -1.11 -4.73
C GLY A 19 12.36 -1.75 -3.39
N LEU A 20 12.38 -0.93 -2.36
CA LEU A 20 11.99 -1.30 -1.00
C LEU A 20 10.95 -0.28 -0.52
N GLU A 21 9.82 -0.77 -0.06
CA GLU A 21 8.80 0.06 0.56
C GLU A 21 8.60 -0.34 2.02
N LEU A 22 8.78 0.62 2.92
CA LEU A 22 8.50 0.49 4.34
C LEU A 22 7.14 1.12 4.62
N GLY A 23 6.22 0.35 5.19
CA GLY A 23 4.87 0.82 5.42
C GLY A 23 4.02 0.73 4.15
N VAL A 24 3.62 -0.47 3.80
CA VAL A 24 2.97 -0.77 2.52
C VAL A 24 1.46 -0.58 2.55
N TRP A 25 0.88 -0.83 3.71
CA TRP A 25 -0.56 -0.77 3.93
C TRP A 25 -1.31 -1.73 2.97
N VAL A 26 -2.14 -1.20 2.07
CA VAL A 26 -2.89 -2.00 1.09
C VAL A 26 -2.24 -2.04 -0.29
N GLY A 27 -1.06 -1.45 -0.42
CA GLY A 27 -0.21 -1.59 -1.61
C GLY A 27 -0.39 -0.57 -2.72
N VAL A 28 -0.90 0.63 -2.42
CA VAL A 28 -1.15 1.67 -3.44
C VAL A 28 0.07 1.95 -4.30
N THR A 29 1.19 2.27 -3.67
CA THR A 29 2.44 2.59 -4.37
C THR A 29 3.01 1.36 -5.07
N THR A 30 3.09 0.25 -4.37
CA THR A 30 3.63 -1.01 -4.92
C THR A 30 2.87 -1.44 -6.17
N PHE A 31 1.54 -1.48 -6.12
CA PHE A 31 0.75 -1.94 -7.27
C PHE A 31 0.78 -0.98 -8.45
N TRP A 32 0.89 0.31 -8.18
CA TRP A 32 1.12 1.27 -9.25
C TRP A 32 2.43 0.99 -9.97
N LEU A 33 3.51 0.75 -9.22
CA LEU A 33 4.82 0.44 -9.77
C LEU A 33 4.82 -0.90 -10.53
N MET A 34 4.08 -1.91 -10.03
CA MET A 34 3.97 -3.19 -10.74
C MET A 34 3.30 -3.03 -12.11
N LYS A 35 2.27 -2.19 -12.19
CA LYS A 35 1.53 -1.95 -13.44
C LYS A 35 2.31 -1.09 -14.43
N ASN A 36 3.13 -0.18 -13.95
CA ASN A 36 3.70 0.88 -14.78
C ASN A 36 5.21 0.83 -14.93
N THR A 37 5.89 -0.07 -14.25
CA THR A 37 7.34 -0.22 -14.31
C THR A 37 7.74 -1.70 -14.33
N ALA A 38 9.02 -1.96 -14.57
CA ALA A 38 9.60 -3.30 -14.46
C ALA A 38 10.30 -3.57 -13.12
N VAL A 39 10.09 -2.70 -12.12
CA VAL A 39 10.74 -2.78 -10.82
C VAL A 39 10.24 -4.00 -10.03
N ASN A 40 11.15 -4.69 -9.37
CA ASN A 40 10.82 -5.70 -8.36
C ASN A 40 10.78 -5.02 -7.00
N MET A 41 9.79 -5.34 -6.18
CA MET A 41 9.57 -4.67 -4.90
C MET A 41 9.73 -5.62 -3.72
N THR A 42 10.43 -5.15 -2.69
CA THR A 42 10.38 -5.74 -1.36
C THR A 42 9.49 -4.86 -0.49
N CYS A 43 8.41 -5.44 0.01
CA CYS A 43 7.39 -4.73 0.77
C CYS A 43 7.47 -5.14 2.23
N VAL A 44 7.66 -4.18 3.11
CA VAL A 44 7.79 -4.42 4.55
C VAL A 44 6.69 -3.67 5.27
N ASP A 45 5.90 -4.39 6.04
CA ASP A 45 4.86 -3.80 6.88
C ASP A 45 4.58 -4.74 8.05
N ALA A 46 4.35 -4.17 9.22
CA ALA A 46 3.96 -4.94 10.39
C ALA A 46 2.48 -5.29 10.38
N TRP A 47 1.66 -4.52 9.67
CA TRP A 47 0.20 -4.60 9.70
C TRP A 47 -0.36 -4.70 11.12
N GLU A 48 0.22 -3.88 12.00
CA GLU A 48 -0.18 -3.79 13.40
C GLU A 48 -0.54 -2.36 13.75
N VAL A 49 -1.44 -2.21 14.70
CA VAL A 49 -1.71 -0.89 15.29
C VAL A 49 -0.44 -0.47 16.03
N GLN A 50 0.16 0.61 15.57
CA GLN A 50 1.29 1.20 16.27
C GLN A 50 0.75 2.15 17.31
N ASP A 51 0.65 1.63 18.52
CA ASP A 51 0.39 2.36 19.74
C ASP A 51 -0.73 3.41 19.73
N ASP A 52 -1.20 3.70 20.91
CA ASP A 52 -2.20 4.68 21.30
C ASP A 52 -1.87 6.13 20.88
N ASN A 53 -1.40 6.34 19.67
CA ASN A 53 -1.15 7.69 19.19
C ASN A 53 -2.45 8.25 18.61
N PRO A 54 -3.15 9.16 19.31
CA PRO A 54 -4.42 9.71 18.86
C PRO A 54 -4.33 10.48 17.52
N GLU A 55 -3.12 10.83 17.08
CA GLU A 55 -2.91 11.47 15.80
C GLU A 55 -3.22 10.55 14.61
N TYR A 56 -3.22 9.23 14.83
CA TYR A 56 -3.53 8.26 13.78
C TYR A 56 -5.01 7.85 13.75
N ASP A 57 -5.83 8.24 14.73
CA ASP A 57 -7.23 7.84 14.80
C ASP A 57 -8.02 8.22 13.55
N TRP A 58 -7.77 9.37 13.01
CA TRP A 58 -8.45 9.83 11.81
C TRP A 58 -8.10 9.00 10.57
N GLN A 59 -6.90 8.44 10.51
CA GLN A 59 -6.48 7.59 9.39
C GLN A 59 -7.19 6.24 9.44
N TYR A 60 -7.46 5.75 10.62
CA TYR A 60 -8.08 4.45 10.83
C TYR A 60 -9.60 4.47 10.66
N ASN A 61 -10.19 5.65 10.65
CA ASN A 61 -11.62 5.83 10.44
C ASN A 61 -11.99 6.08 8.96
N LYS A 62 -11.04 5.92 8.05
CA LYS A 62 -11.25 6.13 6.63
C LYS A 62 -10.90 4.90 5.82
N LYS A 63 -11.83 4.53 4.96
CA LYS A 63 -11.66 3.40 4.05
C LYS A 63 -11.11 3.89 2.71
N PRO A 64 -9.99 3.32 2.23
CA PRO A 64 -9.50 3.67 0.90
C PRO A 64 -10.39 3.06 -0.18
N VAL A 65 -10.64 3.84 -1.21
CA VAL A 65 -11.32 3.37 -2.43
C VAL A 65 -10.33 3.42 -3.57
N PHE A 66 -10.13 2.28 -4.21
CA PHE A 66 -9.18 2.13 -5.32
C PHE A 66 -9.90 1.90 -6.63
N LYS A 67 -9.32 2.44 -7.70
CA LYS A 67 -9.69 2.12 -9.06
C LYS A 67 -8.41 1.95 -9.86
N ASP A 68 -8.27 0.82 -10.53
CA ASP A 68 -7.09 0.48 -11.34
C ASP A 68 -5.76 0.57 -10.57
N GLY A 69 -5.76 0.13 -9.31
CA GLY A 69 -4.59 0.20 -8.44
C GLY A 69 -4.25 1.60 -7.93
N ARG A 70 -5.14 2.56 -8.14
CA ARG A 70 -4.97 3.94 -7.76
C ARG A 70 -5.96 4.32 -6.66
N LEU A 71 -5.46 4.97 -5.61
CA LEU A 71 -6.33 5.55 -4.59
C LEU A 71 -7.11 6.73 -5.20
N VAL A 72 -8.43 6.64 -5.24
CA VAL A 72 -9.29 7.70 -5.78
C VAL A 72 -9.88 8.57 -4.68
N ARG A 73 -10.15 8.01 -3.51
CA ARG A 73 -10.68 8.77 -2.35
C ARG A 73 -10.56 7.98 -1.06
N LEU A 74 -10.67 8.70 0.04
CA LEU A 74 -10.86 8.11 1.37
C LEU A 74 -12.33 8.31 1.76
N GLU A 75 -13.01 7.22 2.06
CA GLU A 75 -14.39 7.26 2.56
C GLU A 75 -14.41 7.11 4.07
N GLU A 76 -15.20 7.96 4.74
CA GLU A 76 -15.49 7.75 6.13
C GLU A 76 -16.38 6.53 6.27
N PHE A 77 -16.01 5.64 7.17
CA PHE A 77 -16.87 4.55 7.50
C PHE A 77 -17.07 4.49 9.01
N LYS A 78 -18.32 4.33 9.39
CA LYS A 78 -18.68 4.20 10.80
C LYS A 78 -18.60 2.73 11.17
N HIS A 79 -17.57 2.38 11.91
CA HIS A 79 -17.54 1.10 12.60
C HIS A 79 -18.00 1.31 14.03
N GLU A 80 -19.16 0.80 14.34
CA GLU A 80 -19.62 0.77 15.72
C GLU A 80 -18.65 -0.09 16.55
N GLY A 81 -17.73 0.57 17.25
CA GLY A 81 -16.81 -0.08 18.16
C GLY A 81 -15.73 -0.95 17.53
N GLN A 82 -15.56 -0.88 16.21
CA GLN A 82 -14.48 -1.63 15.56
C GLN A 82 -13.28 -0.74 15.27
N VAL A 83 -12.14 -1.15 15.78
CA VAL A 83 -10.85 -0.61 15.39
C VAL A 83 -10.55 -1.04 13.96
N TRP A 84 -9.87 -0.19 13.20
CA TRP A 84 -9.35 -0.52 11.89
C TRP A 84 -8.63 -1.87 11.91
N ASN A 85 -9.01 -2.76 11.01
CA ASN A 85 -8.50 -4.13 11.02
C ASN A 85 -7.30 -4.27 10.08
N HIS A 86 -6.11 -4.22 10.65
CA HIS A 86 -4.86 -4.39 9.90
C HIS A 86 -4.73 -5.77 9.27
N ASN A 87 -5.36 -6.79 9.84
CA ASN A 87 -5.38 -8.13 9.24
C ASN A 87 -6.12 -8.12 7.91
N VAL A 88 -7.21 -7.38 7.81
CA VAL A 88 -7.94 -7.22 6.54
C VAL A 88 -7.08 -6.53 5.51
N ASN A 89 -6.33 -5.52 5.91
CA ASN A 89 -5.42 -4.81 5.01
C ASN A 89 -4.28 -5.71 4.52
N GLU A 90 -3.70 -6.49 5.40
CA GLU A 90 -2.67 -7.46 5.04
C GLU A 90 -3.21 -8.50 4.07
N GLN A 91 -4.38 -9.06 4.35
CA GLN A 91 -5.01 -10.05 3.49
C GLN A 91 -5.33 -9.48 2.11
N ALA A 92 -5.87 -8.27 2.06
CA ALA A 92 -6.16 -7.57 0.80
C ALA A 92 -4.88 -7.34 -0.01
N PHE A 93 -3.82 -6.88 0.63
CA PHE A 93 -2.53 -6.69 -0.01
C PHE A 93 -1.98 -8.00 -0.56
N ARG A 94 -1.95 -9.07 0.25
CA ARG A 94 -1.42 -10.36 -0.16
C ARG A 94 -2.20 -10.97 -1.32
N LYS A 95 -3.52 -10.81 -1.31
CA LYS A 95 -4.38 -11.29 -2.38
C LYS A 95 -4.06 -10.60 -3.70
N ASP A 96 -3.98 -9.28 -3.68
CA ASP A 96 -3.68 -8.51 -4.89
C ASP A 96 -2.24 -8.71 -5.37
N ALA A 97 -1.32 -8.93 -4.45
CA ALA A 97 0.10 -9.15 -4.77
C ALA A 97 0.34 -10.48 -5.51
N GLN A 98 -0.58 -11.43 -5.43
CA GLN A 98 -0.44 -12.72 -6.13
C GLN A 98 -0.25 -12.58 -7.63
N GLN A 99 -0.79 -11.53 -8.24
CA GLN A 99 -0.61 -11.24 -9.67
C GLN A 99 0.85 -11.04 -10.03
N TRP A 100 1.66 -10.60 -9.06
CA TRP A 100 3.08 -10.26 -9.26
C TRP A 100 3.98 -11.03 -8.29
N GLN A 101 3.62 -12.26 -7.96
CA GLN A 101 4.34 -13.05 -6.97
C GLN A 101 5.84 -13.20 -7.27
N ASP A 102 6.22 -13.16 -8.54
CA ASP A 102 7.62 -13.25 -8.96
C ASP A 102 8.38 -11.92 -8.82
N ARG A 103 7.67 -10.83 -8.58
CA ARG A 103 8.23 -9.49 -8.51
C ARG A 103 8.04 -8.81 -7.17
N ILE A 104 7.22 -9.37 -6.29
CA ILE A 104 6.94 -8.82 -4.96
C ILE A 104 7.40 -9.79 -3.89
N LYS A 105 8.31 -9.32 -3.03
CA LYS A 105 8.72 -10.02 -1.81
C LYS A 105 8.07 -9.32 -0.63
N ILE A 106 7.43 -10.09 0.26
CA ILE A 106 6.71 -9.57 1.41
C ILE A 106 7.45 -9.96 2.69
N ILE A 107 7.74 -8.97 3.51
CA ILE A 107 8.33 -9.14 4.84
C ILE A 107 7.40 -8.48 5.86
N LYS A 108 6.92 -9.26 6.80
CA LYS A 108 6.09 -8.79 7.90
C LYS A 108 6.91 -8.48 9.14
#